data_37dbe0f7f64e3c5527510f5e0311e320
#
_entry.id   37dbe0f7f64e3c5527510f5e0311e320
#
_cell.length_a   1.000
_cell.length_b   1.000
_cell.length_c   1.000
_cell.angle_alpha   90.00
_cell.angle_beta   90.00
_cell.angle_gamma   90.00
#
_symmetry.space_group_name_H-M   'P 1'
#
loop_
_entity.id
_entity.type
_entity.pdbx_description
1 polymer ?
#
loop_
_entity_poly.entity_id
_entity_poly.type
_entity_poly.pdbx_seq_one_letter_code
_entity_poly.pdbx_strand_id
1 'polypeptide(L)'
;MIPRILEHLNKGRQEFSWRQLCYGLLPCATVMRWRARAEAGEPLLEKPGPKKKEPLDLDTVKEKIGQLEHGRRRTAGTTALQAEWSDVISRRRFQELVAEERQNRIEDMKRIQWHVPGAAWSIDTTEYGPEKWKITPLRDLASKYQLPTPLVQPEELGVRIALYLELMFKKEGAPMFLKRDLGSPLNCHAVDQVLERYCVLPLNSPPGYPRYNGSIERSMRDLQGALDRRRLAELQLPMSVQLELVTHQLNHRRLRSLGHQTPCQVYHDPARRLRLHGASRQRIFREVFEQFWQCIECMPERNRHTTNAAWRLVVETWLRRQGWISVKEKNQSNVSTDSNPFFSQN
;
A
#
# COMPACT_ATOMS: atom_id res chain seq x y z
N MET A 1 -15.37 3.85 -55.47
CA MET A 1 -14.34 4.05 -56.52
C MET A 1 -13.82 2.72 -57.06
N ILE A 2 -13.24 1.83 -56.25
CA ILE A 2 -12.64 0.56 -56.69
C ILE A 2 -13.59 -0.35 -57.49
N PRO A 3 -14.87 -0.56 -57.08
CA PRO A 3 -15.80 -1.38 -57.86
C PRO A 3 -16.01 -0.86 -59.31
N ARG A 4 -16.12 0.47 -59.48
CA ARG A 4 -16.25 1.08 -60.81
C ARG A 4 -15.00 0.90 -61.68
N ILE A 5 -13.80 0.93 -61.04
CA ILE A 5 -12.54 0.68 -61.74
C ILE A 5 -12.50 -0.76 -62.24
N LEU A 6 -12.85 -1.74 -61.38
CA LEU A 6 -12.92 -3.16 -61.75
C LEU A 6 -13.91 -3.42 -62.86
N GLU A 7 -15.11 -2.80 -62.83
CA GLU A 7 -16.13 -2.92 -63.87
C GLU A 7 -15.61 -2.39 -65.16
N HIS A 8 -14.96 -1.22 -65.17
CA HIS A 8 -14.41 -0.60 -66.41
C HIS A 8 -13.29 -1.45 -67.01
N LEU A 9 -12.37 -1.94 -66.15
CA LEU A 9 -11.29 -2.82 -66.61
C LEU A 9 -11.81 -4.18 -67.12
N ASN A 10 -12.86 -4.73 -66.49
CA ASN A 10 -13.51 -5.96 -67.02
C ASN A 10 -14.13 -5.77 -68.39
N LYS A 11 -14.74 -4.62 -68.68
CA LYS A 11 -15.27 -4.31 -70.02
C LYS A 11 -14.16 -4.28 -71.07
N GLY A 12 -13.03 -3.69 -70.79
CA GLY A 12 -11.90 -3.64 -71.71
C GLY A 12 -11.17 -4.99 -71.92
N ARG A 13 -11.47 -5.99 -71.11
CA ARG A 13 -10.81 -7.33 -71.10
C ARG A 13 -11.09 -8.11 -72.40
N GLN A 14 -12.13 -7.79 -73.16
CA GLN A 14 -12.43 -8.41 -74.46
C GLN A 14 -11.38 -8.07 -75.48
N GLU A 15 -10.74 -6.92 -75.41
CA GLU A 15 -9.81 -6.39 -76.40
C GLU A 15 -8.36 -6.36 -75.97
N PHE A 16 -8.13 -6.19 -74.60
CA PHE A 16 -6.81 -5.96 -74.06
C PHE A 16 -6.46 -6.93 -72.93
N SER A 17 -5.16 -7.22 -72.80
CA SER A 17 -4.64 -7.99 -71.67
C SER A 17 -4.66 -7.16 -70.39
N TRP A 18 -4.69 -7.81 -69.20
CA TRP A 18 -4.61 -7.11 -67.89
C TRP A 18 -3.41 -6.20 -67.76
N ARG A 19 -2.27 -6.58 -68.30
CA ARG A 19 -1.06 -5.75 -68.31
C ARG A 19 -1.24 -4.47 -69.09
N GLN A 20 -1.89 -4.54 -70.25
CA GLN A 20 -2.18 -3.38 -71.06
C GLN A 20 -3.21 -2.46 -70.42
N LEU A 21 -4.27 -3.01 -69.86
CA LEU A 21 -5.34 -2.23 -69.21
C LEU A 21 -4.82 -1.51 -67.92
N CYS A 22 -3.88 -2.08 -67.26
CA CYS A 22 -3.28 -1.49 -66.00
C CYS A 22 -2.11 -0.57 -66.33
N TYR A 23 -1.60 -0.52 -67.57
CA TYR A 23 -0.40 0.23 -67.91
C TYR A 23 -0.56 1.74 -67.62
N GLY A 24 0.32 2.27 -66.80
CA GLY A 24 0.32 3.69 -66.44
C GLY A 24 -0.75 4.12 -65.43
N LEU A 25 -1.70 3.22 -65.05
CA LEU A 25 -2.82 3.55 -64.12
C LEU A 25 -2.64 2.94 -62.74
N LEU A 26 -2.46 1.61 -62.66
CA LEU A 26 -2.40 0.86 -61.44
C LEU A 26 -1.50 -0.37 -61.57
N PRO A 27 -0.78 -0.79 -60.50
CA PRO A 27 -0.05 -2.05 -60.52
C PRO A 27 -1.02 -3.22 -60.81
N CYS A 28 -0.73 -4.02 -61.84
CA CYS A 28 -1.56 -5.15 -62.24
C CYS A 28 -1.82 -6.12 -61.06
N ALA A 29 -0.83 -6.36 -60.20
CA ALA A 29 -0.98 -7.19 -58.99
C ALA A 29 -2.05 -6.66 -58.02
N THR A 30 -2.23 -5.34 -57.93
CA THR A 30 -3.25 -4.71 -57.10
C THR A 30 -4.64 -4.97 -57.68
N VAL A 31 -4.82 -4.82 -58.98
CA VAL A 31 -6.09 -5.08 -59.66
C VAL A 31 -6.47 -6.55 -59.56
N MET A 32 -5.53 -7.47 -59.76
CA MET A 32 -5.76 -8.91 -59.61
C MET A 32 -6.18 -9.28 -58.18
N ARG A 33 -5.59 -8.65 -57.22
CA ARG A 33 -5.96 -8.88 -55.80
C ARG A 33 -7.38 -8.37 -55.50
N TRP A 34 -7.74 -7.18 -55.98
CA TRP A 34 -9.10 -6.66 -55.86
C TRP A 34 -10.13 -7.53 -56.54
N ARG A 35 -9.81 -8.05 -57.72
CA ARG A 35 -10.67 -8.97 -58.43
C ARG A 35 -10.90 -10.28 -57.68
N ALA A 36 -9.85 -10.94 -57.23
CA ALA A 36 -9.96 -12.17 -56.45
C ALA A 36 -10.82 -11.98 -55.19
N ARG A 37 -10.68 -10.83 -54.52
CA ARG A 37 -11.54 -10.49 -53.39
C ARG A 37 -12.99 -10.22 -53.77
N ALA A 38 -13.21 -9.54 -54.88
CA ALA A 38 -14.56 -9.32 -55.36
C ALA A 38 -15.28 -10.65 -55.69
N GLU A 39 -14.57 -11.58 -56.33
CA GLU A 39 -15.05 -12.93 -56.65
C GLU A 39 -15.32 -13.77 -55.37
N ALA A 40 -14.52 -13.56 -54.29
CA ALA A 40 -14.70 -14.21 -52.98
C ALA A 40 -15.74 -13.52 -52.08
N GLY A 41 -16.34 -12.40 -52.52
CA GLY A 41 -17.27 -11.62 -51.68
C GLY A 41 -16.58 -10.89 -50.48
N GLU A 42 -15.26 -10.77 -50.51
CA GLU A 42 -14.47 -10.13 -49.45
C GLU A 42 -14.37 -8.60 -49.66
N PRO A 43 -14.10 -7.84 -48.54
CA PRO A 43 -13.85 -6.41 -48.67
C PRO A 43 -12.65 -6.12 -49.58
N LEU A 44 -12.82 -5.25 -50.56
CA LEU A 44 -11.80 -4.92 -51.58
C LEU A 44 -10.54 -4.27 -51.01
N LEU A 45 -10.67 -3.61 -49.86
CA LEU A 45 -9.56 -3.02 -49.12
C LEU A 45 -9.50 -3.66 -47.72
N GLU A 46 -8.34 -4.15 -47.34
CA GLU A 46 -8.06 -4.44 -45.96
C GLU A 46 -7.85 -3.14 -45.18
N LYS A 47 -8.45 -3.04 -44.01
CA LYS A 47 -8.09 -1.94 -43.12
C LYS A 47 -6.61 -2.10 -42.75
N PRO A 48 -5.78 -1.06 -42.99
CA PRO A 48 -4.40 -1.13 -42.57
C PRO A 48 -4.33 -1.26 -41.01
N GLY A 49 -3.58 -2.22 -40.55
CA GLY A 49 -3.38 -2.44 -39.11
C GLY A 49 -3.35 -3.93 -38.75
N PRO A 50 -2.89 -4.25 -37.56
CA PRO A 50 -2.91 -5.63 -37.08
C PRO A 50 -4.35 -6.17 -37.02
N LYS A 51 -4.55 -7.42 -37.41
CA LYS A 51 -5.86 -8.10 -37.29
C LYS A 51 -6.37 -7.95 -35.88
N LYS A 52 -7.65 -7.58 -35.69
CA LYS A 52 -8.28 -7.58 -34.38
C LYS A 52 -8.18 -9.00 -33.82
N LYS A 53 -7.46 -9.14 -32.75
CA LYS A 53 -7.49 -10.38 -31.97
C LYS A 53 -8.88 -10.56 -31.35
N GLU A 54 -9.30 -11.80 -31.13
CA GLU A 54 -10.56 -12.10 -30.46
C GLU A 54 -10.63 -11.36 -29.11
N PRO A 55 -11.83 -10.91 -28.70
CA PRO A 55 -11.98 -10.26 -27.41
C PRO A 55 -11.56 -11.22 -26.31
N LEU A 56 -10.47 -10.88 -25.62
CA LEU A 56 -10.00 -11.61 -24.46
C LEU A 56 -10.97 -11.39 -23.32
N ASP A 57 -11.25 -12.44 -22.56
CA ASP A 57 -11.85 -12.33 -21.24
C ASP A 57 -10.88 -11.60 -20.29
N LEU A 58 -11.05 -10.28 -20.23
CA LEU A 58 -10.23 -9.41 -19.39
C LEU A 58 -10.45 -9.69 -17.89
N ASP A 59 -11.58 -10.28 -17.51
CA ASP A 59 -11.91 -10.54 -16.13
C ASP A 59 -11.07 -11.68 -15.58
N THR A 60 -10.84 -12.74 -16.35
CA THR A 60 -9.89 -13.81 -15.99
C THR A 60 -8.46 -13.28 -15.80
N VAL A 61 -8.01 -12.36 -16.65
CA VAL A 61 -6.67 -11.75 -16.54
C VAL A 61 -6.59 -10.87 -15.29
N LYS A 62 -7.61 -10.07 -15.00
CA LYS A 62 -7.69 -9.22 -13.80
C LYS A 62 -7.73 -10.06 -12.53
N GLU A 63 -8.50 -11.15 -12.51
CA GLU A 63 -8.56 -12.06 -11.38
C GLU A 63 -7.20 -12.68 -11.07
N LYS A 64 -6.49 -13.17 -12.09
CA LYS A 64 -5.13 -13.70 -11.92
C LYS A 64 -4.13 -12.63 -11.47
N ILE A 65 -4.20 -11.40 -12.00
CA ILE A 65 -3.41 -10.26 -11.50
C ILE A 65 -3.75 -10.03 -10.04
N GLY A 66 -5.04 -10.08 -9.67
CA GLY A 66 -5.54 -9.99 -8.32
C GLY A 66 -4.95 -11.01 -7.37
N GLN A 67 -4.93 -12.27 -7.74
CA GLN A 67 -4.41 -13.39 -6.94
C GLN A 67 -2.89 -13.29 -6.73
N LEU A 68 -2.12 -12.83 -7.71
CA LEU A 68 -0.66 -12.72 -7.64
C LEU A 68 -0.17 -11.65 -6.66
N GLU A 69 -0.96 -10.63 -6.41
CA GLU A 69 -0.59 -9.57 -5.45
C GLU A 69 -1.06 -9.86 -4.00
N HIS A 70 -1.86 -10.90 -3.78
CA HIS A 70 -2.27 -11.30 -2.44
C HIS A 70 -1.15 -12.06 -1.72
N GLY A 71 -0.30 -11.32 -1.05
CA GLY A 71 0.38 -11.80 0.14
C GLY A 71 1.76 -12.43 -0.02
N ARG A 72 2.43 -12.41 -1.16
CA ARG A 72 3.83 -12.85 -1.26
C ARG A 72 4.69 -11.84 -2.01
N ARG A 73 5.97 -11.76 -1.60
CA ARG A 73 7.00 -11.00 -2.32
C ARG A 73 6.89 -11.31 -3.81
N ARG A 74 6.88 -10.26 -4.63
CA ARG A 74 6.89 -10.40 -6.09
C ARG A 74 7.97 -11.39 -6.51
N THR A 75 7.57 -12.57 -6.91
CA THR A 75 8.47 -13.57 -7.48
C THR A 75 8.67 -13.35 -8.98
N ALA A 76 7.76 -12.62 -9.63
CA ALA A 76 7.83 -12.33 -11.06
C ALA A 76 7.54 -10.84 -11.35
N GLY A 77 8.36 -10.21 -12.19
CA GLY A 77 8.08 -8.87 -12.71
C GLY A 77 6.92 -8.87 -13.70
N THR A 78 6.37 -7.69 -13.98
CA THR A 78 5.26 -7.51 -14.94
C THR A 78 5.54 -8.15 -16.30
N THR A 79 6.79 -8.20 -16.73
CA THR A 79 7.21 -8.83 -17.99
C THR A 79 7.11 -10.35 -17.93
N ALA A 80 7.48 -10.97 -16.82
CA ALA A 80 7.36 -12.43 -16.65
C ALA A 80 5.90 -12.87 -16.55
N LEU A 81 5.07 -12.09 -15.87
CA LEU A 81 3.62 -12.33 -15.82
C LEU A 81 2.96 -12.18 -17.18
N GLN A 82 3.38 -11.19 -17.97
CA GLN A 82 2.83 -10.98 -19.32
C GLN A 82 3.21 -12.10 -20.28
N ALA A 83 4.30 -12.84 -20.04
CA ALA A 83 4.75 -13.92 -20.91
C ALA A 83 3.66 -15.01 -21.10
N GLU A 84 2.84 -15.26 -20.07
CA GLU A 84 1.72 -16.23 -20.15
C GLU A 84 0.62 -15.79 -21.15
N TRP A 85 0.53 -14.48 -21.45
CA TRP A 85 -0.49 -13.91 -22.35
C TRP A 85 0.11 -13.10 -23.49
N SER A 86 1.38 -13.34 -23.84
CA SER A 86 2.10 -12.57 -24.87
C SER A 86 1.39 -12.59 -26.23
N ASP A 87 0.77 -13.73 -26.58
CA ASP A 87 0.08 -13.94 -27.85
C ASP A 87 -1.31 -13.29 -27.89
N VAL A 88 -1.88 -13.01 -26.74
CA VAL A 88 -3.28 -12.56 -26.62
C VAL A 88 -3.36 -11.08 -26.27
N ILE A 89 -2.47 -10.60 -25.41
CA ILE A 89 -2.47 -9.21 -24.92
C ILE A 89 -1.12 -8.52 -25.16
N SER A 90 -1.14 -7.26 -25.65
CA SER A 90 0.08 -6.50 -25.80
C SER A 90 0.67 -6.14 -24.42
N ARG A 91 2.00 -6.03 -24.35
CA ARG A 91 2.71 -5.63 -23.12
C ARG A 91 2.18 -4.33 -22.55
N ARG A 92 1.88 -3.35 -23.38
CA ARG A 92 1.32 -2.05 -22.97
C ARG A 92 -0.04 -2.23 -22.30
N ARG A 93 -0.95 -2.99 -22.92
CA ARG A 93 -2.30 -3.21 -22.38
C ARG A 93 -2.25 -4.01 -21.06
N PHE A 94 -1.36 -4.99 -20.96
CA PHE A 94 -1.14 -5.71 -19.71
C PHE A 94 -0.63 -4.79 -18.60
N GLN A 95 0.31 -3.89 -18.89
CA GLN A 95 0.79 -2.90 -17.93
C GLN A 95 -0.31 -1.94 -17.49
N GLU A 96 -1.19 -1.54 -18.39
CA GLU A 96 -2.37 -0.72 -18.07
C GLU A 96 -3.31 -1.46 -17.11
N LEU A 97 -3.62 -2.74 -17.36
CA LEU A 97 -4.45 -3.55 -16.46
C LEU A 97 -3.83 -3.73 -15.07
N VAL A 98 -2.53 -3.98 -14.99
CA VAL A 98 -1.81 -4.04 -13.71
C VAL A 98 -1.86 -2.70 -12.99
N ALA A 99 -1.75 -1.58 -13.71
CA ALA A 99 -1.84 -0.25 -13.12
C ALA A 99 -3.26 0.07 -12.65
N GLU A 100 -4.29 -0.28 -13.43
CA GLU A 100 -5.71 -0.16 -13.06
C GLU A 100 -5.99 -0.95 -11.78
N GLU A 101 -5.59 -2.22 -11.72
CA GLU A 101 -5.81 -3.07 -10.56
C GLU A 101 -5.09 -2.56 -9.32
N ARG A 102 -3.87 -2.03 -9.48
CA ARG A 102 -3.16 -1.35 -8.39
C ARG A 102 -3.87 -0.09 -7.93
N GLN A 103 -4.44 0.67 -8.86
CA GLN A 103 -5.16 1.89 -8.54
C GLN A 103 -6.46 1.57 -7.79
N ASN A 104 -7.23 0.58 -8.25
CA ASN A 104 -8.43 0.10 -7.57
C ASN A 104 -8.11 -0.32 -6.13
N ARG A 105 -7.06 -1.11 -5.94
CA ARG A 105 -6.62 -1.51 -4.59
C ARG A 105 -6.16 -0.35 -3.73
N ILE A 106 -5.54 0.70 -4.32
CA ILE A 106 -5.19 1.92 -3.59
C ILE A 106 -6.46 2.66 -3.17
N GLU A 107 -7.49 2.63 -4.00
CA GLU A 107 -8.77 3.27 -3.72
C GLU A 107 -9.57 2.52 -2.67
N ASP A 108 -9.51 1.19 -2.67
CA ASP A 108 -10.11 0.33 -1.64
C ASP A 108 -9.37 0.37 -0.30
N MET A 109 -8.18 0.98 -0.27
CA MET A 109 -7.38 1.08 0.95
C MET A 109 -7.98 2.06 1.94
N LYS A 110 -8.38 1.53 3.07
CA LYS A 110 -8.79 2.32 4.24
C LYS A 110 -7.64 3.23 4.71
N ARG A 111 -7.90 4.52 4.80
CA ARG A 111 -6.97 5.48 5.42
C ARG A 111 -7.36 5.71 6.87
N ILE A 112 -6.57 5.16 7.77
CA ILE A 112 -6.76 5.37 9.21
C ILE A 112 -6.13 6.71 9.59
N GLN A 113 -6.95 7.59 10.15
CA GLN A 113 -6.51 8.84 10.75
C GLN A 113 -6.63 8.73 12.27
N TRP A 114 -5.52 8.95 12.97
CA TRP A 114 -5.46 8.98 14.42
C TRP A 114 -5.77 10.39 14.94
N HIS A 115 -6.55 10.49 16.01
CA HIS A 115 -7.03 11.77 16.53
C HIS A 115 -6.46 12.09 17.91
N VAL A 116 -6.08 11.08 18.69
CA VAL A 116 -5.73 11.26 20.11
C VAL A 116 -4.21 11.10 20.29
N PRO A 117 -3.46 12.19 20.54
CA PRO A 117 -2.04 12.12 20.87
C PRO A 117 -1.78 11.28 22.12
N GLY A 118 -0.70 10.51 22.11
CA GLY A 118 -0.34 9.61 23.23
C GLY A 118 -1.11 8.29 23.27
N ALA A 119 -2.16 8.12 22.45
CA ALA A 119 -2.95 6.89 22.42
C ALA A 119 -2.21 5.73 21.75
N ALA A 120 -1.53 5.99 20.65
CA ALA A 120 -0.83 4.98 19.89
C ALA A 120 0.51 5.47 19.36
N TRP A 121 1.54 4.65 19.58
CA TRP A 121 2.84 4.87 18.96
C TRP A 121 3.11 3.85 17.87
N SER A 122 4.00 4.18 16.95
CA SER A 122 4.57 3.27 15.97
C SER A 122 6.06 3.11 16.18
N ILE A 123 6.55 1.89 15.99
CA ILE A 123 7.95 1.53 16.01
C ILE A 123 8.29 0.78 14.74
N ASP A 124 9.45 1.07 14.19
CA ASP A 124 10.03 0.37 13.06
C ASP A 124 11.54 0.61 13.04
N THR A 125 12.31 -0.23 12.35
CA THR A 125 13.76 -0.08 12.25
C THR A 125 14.16 0.21 10.82
N THR A 126 15.03 1.21 10.64
CA THR A 126 15.62 1.52 9.35
C THR A 126 17.13 1.43 9.40
N GLU A 127 17.75 1.09 8.27
CA GLU A 127 19.19 1.08 8.09
C GLU A 127 19.67 2.42 7.54
N TYR A 128 20.76 2.96 8.07
CA TYR A 128 21.32 4.24 7.63
C TYR A 128 22.84 4.28 7.64
N GLY A 129 23.39 4.96 6.65
CA GLY A 129 24.82 5.22 6.49
C GLY A 129 25.62 4.02 5.98
N PRO A 130 26.91 4.24 5.65
CA PRO A 130 27.81 3.17 5.18
C PRO A 130 28.06 2.10 6.24
N GLU A 131 28.02 2.47 7.52
CA GLU A 131 28.17 1.57 8.66
C GLU A 131 26.90 0.74 8.93
N LYS A 132 25.80 0.98 8.16
CA LYS A 132 24.51 0.28 8.26
C LYS A 132 23.89 0.33 9.64
N TRP A 133 24.00 1.49 10.34
CA TRP A 133 23.35 1.69 11.62
C TRP A 133 21.87 1.35 11.58
N LYS A 134 21.44 0.54 12.53
CA LYS A 134 20.01 0.26 12.76
C LYS A 134 19.45 1.35 13.66
N ILE A 135 18.57 2.17 13.10
CA ILE A 135 17.90 3.27 13.79
C ILE A 135 16.46 2.87 14.02
N THR A 136 16.03 2.85 15.29
CA THR A 136 14.68 2.47 15.69
C THR A 136 14.01 3.65 16.39
N PRO A 137 13.33 4.55 15.64
CA PRO A 137 12.55 5.63 16.22
C PRO A 137 11.19 5.14 16.72
N LEU A 138 10.68 5.84 17.73
CA LEU A 138 9.30 5.77 18.18
C LEU A 138 8.56 7.03 17.75
N ARG A 139 7.33 6.88 17.27
CA ARG A 139 6.53 8.00 16.81
C ARG A 139 5.08 7.90 17.29
N ASP A 140 4.55 8.99 17.82
CA ASP A 140 3.11 9.13 18.06
C ASP A 140 2.33 9.29 16.75
N LEU A 141 1.28 8.49 16.59
CA LEU A 141 0.55 8.41 15.33
C LEU A 141 -0.37 9.61 15.08
N ALA A 142 -0.94 10.20 16.12
CA ALA A 142 -1.86 11.33 15.99
C ALA A 142 -1.10 12.66 15.80
N SER A 143 -0.17 12.96 16.69
CA SER A 143 0.61 14.21 16.65
C SER A 143 1.77 14.19 15.66
N LYS A 144 2.18 12.97 15.21
CA LYS A 144 3.39 12.75 14.41
C LYS A 144 4.68 13.11 15.12
N TYR A 145 4.63 13.28 16.43
CA TYR A 145 5.78 13.57 17.28
C TYR A 145 6.71 12.35 17.30
N GLN A 146 7.97 12.59 17.01
CA GLN A 146 9.02 11.60 17.18
C GLN A 146 9.54 11.67 18.60
N LEU A 147 9.48 10.56 19.33
CA LEU A 147 10.00 10.52 20.67
C LEU A 147 11.50 10.80 20.66
N PRO A 148 12.00 11.50 21.67
CA PRO A 148 13.43 11.86 21.74
C PRO A 148 14.31 10.61 21.82
N THR A 149 15.56 10.75 21.43
CA THR A 149 16.59 9.72 21.54
C THR A 149 16.23 8.40 20.84
N PRO A 150 16.08 8.38 19.49
CA PRO A 150 15.90 7.11 18.77
C PRO A 150 17.01 6.10 19.13
N LEU A 151 16.66 4.82 19.25
CA LEU A 151 17.63 3.78 19.49
C LEU A 151 18.55 3.61 18.28
N VAL A 152 19.86 3.63 18.52
CA VAL A 152 20.90 3.37 17.51
C VAL A 152 21.70 2.15 17.92
N GLN A 153 21.86 1.20 17.02
CA GLN A 153 22.61 -0.02 17.28
C GLN A 153 23.25 -0.55 15.97
N PRO A 154 24.38 -1.24 16.04
CA PRO A 154 24.98 -1.84 14.86
C PRO A 154 24.16 -3.03 14.33
N GLU A 155 23.54 -3.78 15.23
CA GLU A 155 22.68 -4.91 14.93
C GLU A 155 21.33 -4.75 15.62
N GLU A 156 20.27 -5.17 14.96
CA GLU A 156 18.92 -5.08 15.49
C GLU A 156 18.67 -6.19 16.53
N LEU A 157 18.75 -5.84 17.81
CA LEU A 157 18.57 -6.75 18.93
C LEU A 157 17.25 -6.47 19.66
N GLY A 158 16.37 -7.46 19.72
CA GLY A 158 15.05 -7.34 20.36
C GLY A 158 15.13 -6.99 21.84
N VAL A 159 16.12 -7.48 22.57
CA VAL A 159 16.32 -7.13 23.99
C VAL A 159 16.65 -5.64 24.16
N ARG A 160 17.45 -5.06 23.28
CA ARG A 160 17.75 -3.61 23.31
C ARG A 160 16.51 -2.79 22.96
N ILE A 161 15.69 -3.27 22.03
CA ILE A 161 14.41 -2.64 21.70
C ILE A 161 13.48 -2.69 22.90
N ALA A 162 13.40 -3.81 23.62
CA ALA A 162 12.59 -3.94 24.84
C ALA A 162 13.02 -2.94 25.92
N LEU A 163 14.33 -2.83 26.19
CA LEU A 163 14.89 -1.86 27.16
C LEU A 163 14.58 -0.40 26.72
N TYR A 164 14.71 -0.12 25.44
CA TYR A 164 14.41 1.20 24.89
C TYR A 164 12.91 1.55 25.06
N LEU A 165 12.02 0.61 24.75
CA LEU A 165 10.58 0.79 24.98
C LEU A 165 10.28 1.05 26.46
N GLU A 166 10.86 0.26 27.37
CA GLU A 166 10.65 0.44 28.80
C GLU A 166 11.12 1.82 29.27
N LEU A 167 12.28 2.27 28.79
CA LEU A 167 12.81 3.61 29.08
C LEU A 167 11.85 4.71 28.59
N MET A 168 11.37 4.58 27.35
CA MET A 168 10.44 5.57 26.79
C MET A 168 9.09 5.55 27.50
N PHE A 169 8.58 4.39 27.91
CA PHE A 169 7.33 4.27 28.67
C PHE A 169 7.43 4.92 30.06
N LYS A 170 8.58 4.79 30.71
CA LYS A 170 8.85 5.47 31.99
C LYS A 170 8.95 6.99 31.83
N LYS A 171 9.63 7.44 30.77
CA LYS A 171 9.90 8.87 30.56
C LYS A 171 8.67 9.63 30.04
N GLU A 172 8.01 9.09 29.03
CA GLU A 172 6.94 9.78 28.29
C GLU A 172 5.53 9.33 28.66
N GLY A 173 5.41 8.24 29.42
CA GLY A 173 4.16 7.53 29.66
C GLY A 173 3.85 6.57 28.50
N ALA A 174 3.48 5.33 28.84
CA ALA A 174 3.22 4.31 27.82
C ALA A 174 1.96 4.62 26.99
N PRO A 175 1.95 4.41 25.67
CA PRO A 175 0.74 4.51 24.85
C PRO A 175 -0.21 3.35 25.19
N MET A 176 -1.46 3.41 24.75
CA MET A 176 -2.37 2.25 24.86
C MET A 176 -2.08 1.20 23.78
N PHE A 177 -1.63 1.64 22.60
CA PHE A 177 -1.32 0.78 21.48
C PHE A 177 0.08 1.02 20.94
N LEU A 178 0.79 -0.07 20.61
CA LEU A 178 2.06 0.00 19.89
C LEU A 178 1.92 -0.68 18.53
N LYS A 179 2.00 0.12 17.48
CA LYS A 179 2.01 -0.36 16.11
C LYS A 179 3.43 -0.78 15.72
N ARG A 180 3.57 -2.03 15.28
CA ARG A 180 4.85 -2.61 14.85
C ARG A 180 4.65 -3.49 13.62
N ASP A 181 5.72 -3.73 12.87
CA ASP A 181 5.68 -4.73 11.81
C ASP A 181 5.89 -6.14 12.39
N LEU A 182 5.81 -7.17 11.51
CA LEU A 182 6.03 -8.56 11.92
C LEU A 182 7.51 -8.97 11.90
N GLY A 183 8.44 -8.02 11.82
CA GLY A 183 9.87 -8.28 11.89
C GLY A 183 10.27 -8.97 13.20
N SER A 184 11.16 -9.96 13.11
CA SER A 184 11.54 -10.81 14.24
C SER A 184 12.00 -10.03 15.49
N PRO A 185 12.86 -9.00 15.40
CA PRO A 185 13.32 -8.27 16.57
C PRO A 185 12.23 -7.48 17.29
N LEU A 186 11.23 -6.97 16.53
CA LEU A 186 10.11 -6.22 17.07
C LEU A 186 9.02 -7.12 17.68
N ASN A 187 9.00 -8.41 17.33
CA ASN A 187 8.02 -9.41 17.79
C ASN A 187 8.67 -10.51 18.64
N CYS A 188 9.72 -10.19 19.35
CA CYS A 188 10.37 -11.12 20.27
C CYS A 188 9.72 -11.11 21.65
N HIS A 189 9.92 -12.19 22.41
CA HIS A 189 9.37 -12.37 23.74
C HIS A 189 9.72 -11.21 24.70
N ALA A 190 10.95 -10.68 24.64
CA ALA A 190 11.36 -9.57 25.49
C ALA A 190 10.53 -8.30 25.26
N VAL A 191 10.19 -7.99 23.99
CA VAL A 191 9.32 -6.87 23.66
C VAL A 191 7.90 -7.14 24.15
N ASP A 192 7.36 -8.36 23.93
CA ASP A 192 6.01 -8.71 24.37
C ASP A 192 5.87 -8.62 25.89
N GLN A 193 6.86 -9.06 26.66
CA GLN A 193 6.88 -8.91 28.13
C GLN A 193 6.81 -7.44 28.58
N VAL A 194 7.50 -6.53 27.89
CA VAL A 194 7.42 -5.09 28.21
C VAL A 194 6.01 -4.57 27.89
N LEU A 195 5.44 -4.93 26.75
CA LEU A 195 4.08 -4.51 26.38
C LEU A 195 3.05 -5.00 27.40
N GLU A 196 3.13 -6.26 27.81
CA GLU A 196 2.24 -6.85 28.81
C GLU A 196 2.36 -6.15 30.18
N ARG A 197 3.59 -5.96 30.67
CA ARG A 197 3.86 -5.25 31.94
C ARG A 197 3.24 -3.87 31.98
N TYR A 198 3.26 -3.14 30.87
CA TYR A 198 2.70 -1.80 30.77
C TYR A 198 1.26 -1.79 30.24
N CYS A 199 0.60 -2.93 30.06
CA CYS A 199 -0.71 -3.08 29.45
C CYS A 199 -0.81 -2.31 28.13
N VAL A 200 0.16 -2.48 27.23
CA VAL A 200 0.20 -1.90 25.90
C VAL A 200 -0.24 -2.96 24.89
N LEU A 201 -1.25 -2.66 24.10
CA LEU A 201 -1.79 -3.57 23.10
C LEU A 201 -0.99 -3.50 21.78
N PRO A 202 -0.47 -4.62 21.26
CA PRO A 202 0.26 -4.62 20.00
C PRO A 202 -0.69 -4.48 18.81
N LEU A 203 -0.31 -3.64 17.85
CA LEU A 203 -0.94 -3.51 16.53
C LEU A 203 0.03 -4.02 15.48
N ASN A 204 -0.04 -5.32 15.19
CA ASN A 204 0.83 -5.94 14.20
C ASN A 204 0.33 -5.65 12.79
N SER A 205 1.24 -5.22 11.91
CA SER A 205 0.93 -4.99 10.50
C SER A 205 0.53 -6.30 9.79
N PRO A 206 -0.42 -6.27 8.86
CA PRO A 206 -0.75 -7.44 8.06
C PRO A 206 0.46 -7.91 7.25
N PRO A 207 0.68 -9.24 7.11
CA PRO A 207 1.70 -9.75 6.21
C PRO A 207 1.47 -9.27 4.77
N GLY A 208 2.53 -8.81 4.10
CA GLY A 208 2.44 -8.42 2.70
C GLY A 208 1.69 -7.12 2.41
N TYR A 209 1.40 -6.30 3.45
CA TYR A 209 0.70 -5.03 3.31
C TYR A 209 1.57 -3.83 3.73
N PRO A 210 2.62 -3.47 2.93
CA PRO A 210 3.58 -2.42 3.31
C PRO A 210 2.92 -1.08 3.61
N ARG A 211 1.86 -0.74 2.88
CA ARG A 211 1.17 0.55 3.03
C ARG A 211 0.43 0.73 4.35
N TYR A 212 0.17 -0.35 5.09
CA TYR A 212 -0.35 -0.26 6.45
C TYR A 212 0.59 0.56 7.34
N ASN A 213 1.90 0.50 7.06
CA ASN A 213 2.95 1.26 7.74
C ASN A 213 3.33 2.57 7.05
N GLY A 214 2.63 3.01 6.00
CA GLY A 214 2.98 4.19 5.20
C GLY A 214 3.23 5.49 5.99
N SER A 215 2.65 5.62 7.18
CA SER A 215 2.92 6.76 8.07
C SER A 215 4.33 6.71 8.66
N ILE A 216 4.79 5.52 9.09
CA ILE A 216 6.13 5.36 9.66
C ILE A 216 7.19 5.33 8.56
N GLU A 217 6.93 4.68 7.42
CA GLU A 217 7.83 4.69 6.27
C GLU A 217 8.13 6.12 5.78
N ARG A 218 7.09 6.97 5.73
CA ARG A 218 7.26 8.39 5.40
C ARG A 218 8.11 9.10 6.44
N SER A 219 7.90 8.79 7.72
CA SER A 219 8.68 9.33 8.82
C SER A 219 10.15 8.94 8.73
N MET A 220 10.44 7.67 8.37
CA MET A 220 11.80 7.21 8.14
C MET A 220 12.49 7.98 7.02
N ARG A 221 11.79 8.18 5.90
CA ARG A 221 12.31 8.99 4.79
C ARG A 221 12.57 10.45 5.20
N ASP A 222 11.68 11.05 5.98
CA ASP A 222 11.86 12.40 6.51
C ASP A 222 13.09 12.46 7.43
N LEU A 223 13.28 11.44 8.29
CA LEU A 223 14.42 11.31 9.20
C LEU A 223 15.74 11.15 8.44
N GLN A 224 15.78 10.19 7.51
CA GLN A 224 16.97 9.93 6.68
C GLN A 224 17.34 11.15 5.84
N GLY A 225 16.37 11.78 5.16
CA GLY A 225 16.63 12.99 4.38
C GLY A 225 17.07 14.19 5.21
N ALA A 226 16.69 14.26 6.49
CA ALA A 226 17.18 15.29 7.40
C ALA A 226 18.61 14.98 7.88
N LEU A 227 18.92 13.70 8.14
CA LEU A 227 20.27 13.24 8.46
C LEU A 227 21.23 13.48 7.29
N ASP A 228 20.83 13.18 6.05
CA ASP A 228 21.66 13.40 4.86
C ASP A 228 22.06 14.87 4.71
N ARG A 229 21.10 15.78 4.91
CA ARG A 229 21.38 17.23 4.85
C ARG A 229 22.35 17.68 5.94
N ARG A 230 22.26 17.11 7.14
CA ARG A 230 23.18 17.42 8.25
C ARG A 230 24.56 16.81 8.05
N ARG A 231 24.60 15.56 7.58
CA ARG A 231 25.88 14.85 7.32
C ARG A 231 26.81 15.65 6.40
N LEU A 232 26.24 16.39 5.46
CA LEU A 232 27.02 17.27 4.58
C LEU A 232 27.61 18.49 5.33
N ALA A 233 27.01 18.90 6.45
CA ALA A 233 27.43 20.08 7.19
C ALA A 233 28.25 19.79 8.46
N GLU A 234 28.05 18.61 9.09
CA GLU A 234 28.55 18.32 10.46
C GLU A 234 29.05 16.88 10.59
N LEU A 235 30.03 16.49 9.79
CA LEU A 235 30.56 15.12 9.66
C LEU A 235 31.17 14.52 10.96
N GLN A 236 31.38 15.31 12.01
CA GLN A 236 32.12 14.88 13.20
C GLN A 236 31.26 14.54 14.42
N LEU A 237 29.96 14.75 14.38
CA LEU A 237 29.09 14.47 15.53
C LEU A 237 28.71 12.98 15.58
N PRO A 238 28.67 12.38 16.79
CA PRO A 238 28.16 11.03 16.97
C PRO A 238 26.72 10.88 16.41
N MET A 239 26.41 9.72 15.83
CA MET A 239 25.08 9.45 15.23
C MET A 239 23.91 9.75 16.19
N SER A 240 24.08 9.44 17.46
CA SER A 240 23.07 9.73 18.50
C SER A 240 22.75 11.21 18.62
N VAL A 241 23.79 12.06 18.58
CA VAL A 241 23.64 13.53 18.65
C VAL A 241 23.00 14.07 17.38
N GLN A 242 23.43 13.57 16.20
CA GLN A 242 22.80 13.96 14.93
C GLN A 242 21.30 13.61 14.91
N LEU A 243 20.92 12.43 15.41
CA LEU A 243 19.53 11.99 15.50
C LEU A 243 18.72 12.85 16.48
N GLU A 244 19.28 13.23 17.61
CA GLU A 244 18.61 14.10 18.56
C GLU A 244 18.30 15.47 17.95
N LEU A 245 19.27 16.08 17.29
CA LEU A 245 19.12 17.37 16.60
C LEU A 245 18.10 17.28 15.47
N VAL A 246 18.12 16.22 14.66
CA VAL A 246 17.17 16.00 13.59
C VAL A 246 15.76 15.76 14.14
N THR A 247 15.63 14.95 15.17
CA THR A 247 14.35 14.67 15.82
C THR A 247 13.75 15.96 16.38
N HIS A 248 14.57 16.78 17.04
CA HIS A 248 14.15 18.10 17.49
C HIS A 248 13.67 18.97 16.34
N GLN A 249 14.41 19.08 15.24
CA GLN A 249 14.04 19.86 14.07
C GLN A 249 12.71 19.38 13.46
N LEU A 250 12.52 18.06 13.30
CA LEU A 250 11.29 17.49 12.75
C LEU A 250 10.09 17.74 13.65
N ASN A 251 10.26 17.69 14.98
CA ASN A 251 9.21 17.93 15.94
C ASN A 251 8.78 19.40 16.02
N HIS A 252 9.62 20.35 15.60
CA HIS A 252 9.32 21.78 15.59
C HIS A 252 8.95 22.32 14.20
N ARG A 253 8.90 21.45 13.17
CA ARG A 253 8.40 21.81 11.83
C ARG A 253 6.88 21.88 11.81
N ARG A 254 6.31 22.99 11.34
CA ARG A 254 4.86 23.12 11.15
C ARG A 254 4.36 22.19 10.06
N LEU A 255 3.28 21.47 10.32
CA LEU A 255 2.69 20.50 9.40
C LEU A 255 1.27 20.90 9.00
N ARG A 256 1.01 20.97 7.68
CA ARG A 256 -0.34 21.24 7.15
C ARG A 256 -1.38 20.25 7.68
N SER A 257 -1.00 18.99 7.83
CA SER A 257 -1.87 17.93 8.34
C SER A 257 -2.21 18.04 9.83
N LEU A 258 -1.56 18.96 10.56
CA LEU A 258 -1.84 19.30 11.96
C LEU A 258 -2.40 20.72 12.08
N GLY A 259 -3.02 21.26 11.02
CA GLY A 259 -3.52 22.63 11.03
C GLY A 259 -2.41 23.67 11.22
N HIS A 260 -1.24 23.45 10.62
CA HIS A 260 -0.05 24.28 10.76
C HIS A 260 0.57 24.35 12.16
N GLN A 261 0.15 23.47 13.08
CA GLN A 261 0.83 23.26 14.36
C GLN A 261 2.07 22.37 14.19
N THR A 262 2.98 22.42 15.17
CA THR A 262 4.14 21.51 15.20
C THR A 262 3.77 20.20 15.90
N PRO A 263 4.42 19.07 15.57
CA PRO A 263 4.26 17.81 16.30
C PRO A 263 4.46 17.98 17.82
N CYS A 264 5.44 18.78 18.21
CA CYS A 264 5.73 19.08 19.63
C CYS A 264 4.55 19.77 20.32
N GLN A 265 3.96 20.81 19.70
CA GLN A 265 2.80 21.51 20.24
C GLN A 265 1.60 20.57 20.42
N VAL A 266 1.30 19.73 19.41
CA VAL A 266 0.15 18.82 19.46
C VAL A 266 0.37 17.70 20.49
N TYR A 267 1.58 17.14 20.59
CA TYR A 267 1.88 16.06 21.51
C TYR A 267 1.88 16.48 22.99
N HIS A 268 2.38 17.67 23.27
CA HIS A 268 2.48 18.17 24.64
C HIS A 268 1.26 18.98 25.09
N ASP A 269 0.24 19.13 24.23
CA ASP A 269 -1.01 19.78 24.61
C ASP A 269 -1.73 18.93 25.68
N PRO A 270 -1.82 19.41 26.93
CA PRO A 270 -2.40 18.64 28.03
C PRO A 270 -3.90 18.39 27.87
N ALA A 271 -4.58 19.22 27.08
CA ALA A 271 -6.02 19.07 26.80
C ALA A 271 -6.30 17.96 25.78
N ARG A 272 -5.31 17.59 24.96
CA ARG A 272 -5.48 16.61 23.88
C ARG A 272 -4.77 15.29 24.11
N ARG A 273 -3.63 15.35 24.84
CA ARG A 273 -2.80 14.15 25.05
C ARG A 273 -3.45 13.19 26.03
N LEU A 274 -3.65 11.97 25.57
CA LEU A 274 -4.14 10.89 26.41
C LEU A 274 -3.10 10.52 27.47
N ARG A 275 -3.54 10.52 28.73
CA ARG A 275 -2.78 10.00 29.86
C ARG A 275 -3.65 9.03 30.63
N LEU A 276 -3.36 7.75 30.52
CA LEU A 276 -4.13 6.69 31.20
C LEU A 276 -3.44 6.30 32.51
N HIS A 277 -4.20 6.34 33.60
CA HIS A 277 -3.77 5.76 34.89
C HIS A 277 -3.88 4.24 34.86
N GLY A 278 -3.16 3.54 35.74
CA GLY A 278 -3.04 2.09 35.75
C GLY A 278 -4.38 1.34 35.68
N ALA A 279 -5.36 1.73 36.50
CA ALA A 279 -6.68 1.09 36.54
C ALA A 279 -7.46 1.26 35.21
N SER A 280 -7.44 2.48 34.63
CA SER A 280 -8.11 2.73 33.34
C SER A 280 -7.44 1.97 32.20
N ARG A 281 -6.11 1.86 32.23
CA ARG A 281 -5.33 1.10 31.27
C ARG A 281 -5.65 -0.39 31.34
N GLN A 282 -5.65 -0.97 32.54
CA GLN A 282 -6.01 -2.37 32.76
C GLN A 282 -7.45 -2.69 32.32
N ARG A 283 -8.38 -1.76 32.54
CA ARG A 283 -9.77 -1.92 32.08
C ARG A 283 -9.84 -2.00 30.55
N ILE A 284 -9.21 -1.07 29.84
CA ILE A 284 -9.18 -1.08 28.37
C ILE A 284 -8.48 -2.34 27.86
N PHE A 285 -7.38 -2.72 28.47
CA PHE A 285 -6.63 -3.93 28.09
C PHE A 285 -7.54 -5.17 28.19
N ARG A 286 -8.23 -5.36 29.30
CA ARG A 286 -9.17 -6.47 29.52
C ARG A 286 -10.34 -6.41 28.53
N GLU A 287 -10.98 -5.26 28.38
CA GLU A 287 -12.12 -5.09 27.47
C GLU A 287 -11.80 -5.50 26.02
N VAL A 288 -10.64 -5.06 25.50
CA VAL A 288 -10.21 -5.42 24.13
C VAL A 288 -9.90 -6.91 24.01
N PHE A 289 -9.26 -7.52 25.04
CA PHE A 289 -8.98 -8.95 25.03
C PHE A 289 -10.27 -9.80 25.15
N GLU A 290 -11.22 -9.40 25.97
CA GLU A 290 -12.52 -10.07 26.08
C GLU A 290 -13.27 -10.08 24.74
N GLN A 291 -13.32 -8.92 24.07
CA GLN A 291 -13.92 -8.84 22.72
C GLN A 291 -13.15 -9.70 21.68
N PHE A 292 -11.85 -9.77 21.80
CA PHE A 292 -11.05 -10.61 20.93
C PHE A 292 -11.34 -12.10 21.16
N TRP A 293 -11.39 -12.55 22.40
CA TRP A 293 -11.71 -13.95 22.71
C TRP A 293 -13.10 -14.33 22.24
N GLN A 294 -14.10 -13.47 22.44
CA GLN A 294 -15.46 -13.68 21.92
C GLN A 294 -15.44 -13.82 20.37
N CYS A 295 -14.67 -12.97 19.70
CA CYS A 295 -14.51 -13.05 18.24
C CYS A 295 -13.85 -14.38 17.81
N ILE A 296 -12.81 -14.83 18.51
CA ILE A 296 -12.11 -16.09 18.22
C ILE A 296 -13.01 -17.31 18.47
N GLU A 297 -13.83 -17.31 19.51
CA GLU A 297 -14.75 -18.40 19.82
C GLU A 297 -15.76 -18.65 18.69
N CYS A 298 -16.21 -17.59 18.03
CA CYS A 298 -17.15 -17.67 16.92
C CYS A 298 -16.50 -18.04 15.57
N MET A 299 -15.15 -18.16 15.48
CA MET A 299 -14.48 -18.43 14.22
C MET A 299 -14.46 -19.91 13.87
N PRO A 300 -14.86 -20.28 12.62
CA PRO A 300 -14.86 -21.68 12.17
C PRO A 300 -13.45 -22.26 12.01
N GLU A 301 -12.47 -21.43 11.69
CA GLU A 301 -11.08 -21.82 11.48
C GLU A 301 -10.13 -20.91 12.27
N ARG A 302 -9.24 -21.53 13.04
CA ARG A 302 -8.25 -20.82 13.89
C ARG A 302 -6.84 -21.13 13.42
N ASN A 303 -6.29 -20.24 12.63
CA ASN A 303 -4.88 -20.25 12.27
C ASN A 303 -4.25 -18.88 12.56
N ARG A 304 -2.91 -18.80 12.47
CA ARG A 304 -2.17 -17.54 12.76
C ARG A 304 -2.67 -16.35 11.93
N HIS A 305 -3.07 -16.58 10.69
CA HIS A 305 -3.53 -15.51 9.80
C HIS A 305 -4.92 -14.99 10.20
N THR A 306 -5.88 -15.90 10.42
CA THR A 306 -7.24 -15.57 10.85
C THR A 306 -7.27 -14.93 12.22
N THR A 307 -6.48 -15.44 13.18
CA THR A 307 -6.32 -14.89 14.52
C THR A 307 -5.77 -13.45 14.48
N ASN A 308 -4.73 -13.17 13.70
CA ASN A 308 -4.21 -11.81 13.53
C ASN A 308 -5.20 -10.88 12.83
N ALA A 309 -6.00 -11.38 11.91
CA ALA A 309 -7.04 -10.59 11.25
C ALA A 309 -8.16 -10.21 12.25
N ALA A 310 -8.62 -11.18 13.06
CA ALA A 310 -9.59 -10.95 14.13
C ALA A 310 -9.09 -9.91 15.14
N TRP A 311 -7.85 -10.03 15.58
CA TRP A 311 -7.23 -9.06 16.50
C TRP A 311 -7.29 -7.64 15.94
N ARG A 312 -6.86 -7.45 14.67
CA ARG A 312 -6.92 -6.13 14.03
C ARG A 312 -8.33 -5.60 13.91
N LEU A 313 -9.30 -6.45 13.55
CA LEU A 313 -10.70 -6.06 13.42
C LEU A 313 -11.26 -5.59 14.77
N VAL A 314 -11.06 -6.34 15.83
CA VAL A 314 -11.52 -6.00 17.18
C VAL A 314 -10.92 -4.68 17.64
N VAL A 315 -9.59 -4.52 17.51
CA VAL A 315 -8.93 -3.28 17.91
C VAL A 315 -9.38 -2.08 17.07
N GLU A 316 -9.52 -2.23 15.75
CA GLU A 316 -10.00 -1.16 14.88
C GLU A 316 -11.42 -0.76 15.24
N THR A 317 -12.31 -1.73 15.47
CA THR A 317 -13.70 -1.50 15.86
C THR A 317 -13.77 -0.77 17.20
N TRP A 318 -12.99 -1.21 18.19
CA TRP A 318 -12.89 -0.55 19.49
C TRP A 318 -12.40 0.90 19.35
N LEU A 319 -11.32 1.14 18.62
CA LEU A 319 -10.74 2.46 18.38
C LEU A 319 -11.71 3.42 17.70
N ARG A 320 -12.50 2.92 16.74
CA ARG A 320 -13.56 3.71 16.07
C ARG A 320 -14.69 4.08 17.04
N ARG A 321 -15.14 3.12 17.85
CA ARG A 321 -16.19 3.34 18.87
C ARG A 321 -15.77 4.40 19.88
N GLN A 322 -14.48 4.43 20.27
CA GLN A 322 -13.95 5.45 21.16
C GLN A 322 -13.67 6.80 20.47
N GLY A 323 -13.82 6.90 19.15
CA GLY A 323 -13.48 8.11 18.40
C GLY A 323 -11.97 8.40 18.31
N TRP A 324 -11.11 7.41 18.63
CA TRP A 324 -9.65 7.61 18.58
C TRP A 324 -9.10 7.54 17.17
N ILE A 325 -9.82 6.90 16.27
CA ILE A 325 -9.52 6.88 14.85
C ILE A 325 -10.77 7.18 14.02
N SER A 326 -10.55 7.70 12.83
CA SER A 326 -11.51 7.67 11.72
C SER A 326 -10.92 6.92 10.54
N VAL A 327 -11.80 6.23 9.81
CA VAL A 327 -11.42 5.52 8.59
C VAL A 327 -12.09 6.24 7.44
N LYS A 328 -11.27 6.80 6.53
CA LYS A 328 -11.77 7.36 5.28
C LYS A 328 -11.76 6.26 4.23
N GLU A 329 -12.92 5.77 3.88
CA GLU A 329 -13.17 4.95 2.70
C GLU A 329 -13.40 5.90 1.52
N LYS A 330 -12.73 5.72 0.41
CA LYS A 330 -12.76 6.69 -0.69
C LYS A 330 -14.04 6.63 -1.53
N ASN A 331 -14.82 5.57 -1.43
CA ASN A 331 -16.07 5.39 -2.15
C ASN A 331 -17.20 4.91 -1.24
N GLN A 332 -17.79 5.84 -0.48
CA GLN A 332 -19.19 5.74 -0.08
C GLN A 332 -19.88 7.09 -0.29
N SER A 333 -20.14 7.41 -1.56
CA SER A 333 -21.31 8.21 -1.89
C SER A 333 -22.52 7.27 -1.70
N ASN A 334 -23.26 7.49 -0.62
CA ASN A 334 -24.61 6.99 -0.39
C ASN A 334 -24.83 5.45 -0.37
N VAL A 335 -24.36 4.77 0.66
CA VAL A 335 -25.12 3.63 1.22
C VAL A 335 -25.09 3.77 2.74
N SER A 336 -26.28 3.81 3.33
CA SER A 336 -26.53 3.88 4.77
C SER A 336 -25.80 2.74 5.48
N THR A 337 -25.00 3.11 6.47
CA THR A 337 -24.36 2.20 7.42
C THR A 337 -25.39 1.62 8.37
N ASP A 338 -25.95 0.47 8.03
CA ASP A 338 -26.57 -0.43 9.02
C ASP A 338 -26.63 -1.82 8.43
N SER A 339 -25.53 -2.55 8.57
CA SER A 339 -25.56 -4.02 8.66
C SER A 339 -24.13 -4.57 8.83
N ASN A 340 -23.69 -4.62 10.08
CA ASN A 340 -22.58 -5.48 10.44
C ASN A 340 -23.19 -6.81 10.89
N PRO A 341 -23.08 -7.91 10.13
CA PRO A 341 -23.79 -9.15 10.40
C PRO A 341 -23.33 -9.87 11.68
N PHE A 342 -22.31 -9.37 12.37
CA PHE A 342 -21.78 -9.98 13.58
C PHE A 342 -22.27 -9.36 14.90
N PHE A 343 -23.07 -8.27 14.86
CA PHE A 343 -23.51 -7.56 16.06
C PHE A 343 -25.02 -7.25 16.11
N SER A 344 -25.83 -7.92 15.30
CA SER A 344 -27.27 -7.83 15.42
C SER A 344 -27.82 -9.02 16.20
N GLN A 345 -27.59 -9.06 17.51
CA GLN A 345 -28.42 -9.73 18.52
C GLN A 345 -27.92 -9.36 19.92
N ASN A 346 -28.74 -8.55 20.55
CA ASN A 346 -28.98 -8.16 21.93
C ASN A 346 -28.83 -6.68 22.19
#